data_89bc544b0a9848f588625d55f857f0ff
#
_entry.id   89bc544b0a9848f588625d55f857f0ff
#
_cell.length_a   1.000
_cell.length_b   1.000
_cell.length_c   1.000
_cell.angle_alpha   90.00
_cell.angle_beta   90.00
_cell.angle_gamma   90.00
#
_symmetry.space_group_name_H-M   'P 1'
#
loop_
_entity.id
_entity.type
_entity.pdbx_description
1 polymer ?
#
loop_
_entity_poly.entity_id
_entity_poly.type
_entity_poly.pdbx_seq_one_letter_code
_entity_poly.pdbx_strand_id
1 'polypeptide(L)'
;MKQTGEMGCSCLAWAAEEGGPLWGRNFDLNVLPPDTQVTFLPPGTAYAPCGAGTAVMESRWGVVGVGTLAVPGAPMLYEGVNQMGLMGGQLNYRGFACYPDAPQDGTSAVPPGGVVYHLLARCASVAEAAEVLEREVTITAVPLLGTVPTVHWAFTDETGESMVIEPEADGLRIYRNALGVLTNSPGYPWQR
;
A
#
# COMPACT_ATOMS: atom_id res chain seq x y z
N MET A 1 2.69 24.10 -21.27
CA MET A 1 1.89 22.85 -21.21
C MET A 1 2.44 22.02 -20.08
N LYS A 2 1.69 21.85 -18.98
CA LYS A 2 2.06 20.85 -17.96
C LYS A 2 1.79 19.48 -18.58
N GLN A 3 2.84 18.71 -18.85
CA GLN A 3 2.69 17.28 -19.15
C GLN A 3 2.03 16.64 -17.92
N THR A 4 0.75 16.37 -18.02
CA THR A 4 0.10 15.44 -17.09
C THR A 4 0.67 14.07 -17.44
N GLY A 5 1.66 13.61 -16.64
CA GLY A 5 2.22 12.29 -16.83
C GLY A 5 1.11 11.26 -16.80
N GLU A 6 0.94 10.52 -17.89
CA GLU A 6 0.09 9.35 -17.91
C GLU A 6 0.77 8.31 -17.01
N MET A 7 0.06 7.84 -16.00
CA MET A 7 0.52 6.76 -15.12
C MET A 7 -0.33 5.54 -15.43
N GLY A 8 0.32 4.46 -15.84
CA GLY A 8 -0.32 3.18 -16.10
C GLY A 8 0.28 2.11 -15.22
N CYS A 9 -0.51 1.52 -14.34
CA CYS A 9 -0.08 0.41 -13.50
C CYS A 9 -1.03 -0.76 -13.68
N SER A 10 -0.49 -1.97 -13.56
CA SER A 10 -1.28 -3.18 -13.47
C SER A 10 -0.56 -4.15 -12.55
N CYS A 11 -1.27 -4.88 -11.73
CA CYS A 11 -0.69 -5.95 -10.94
C CYS A 11 -1.44 -7.27 -11.17
N LEU A 12 -0.73 -8.35 -10.93
CA LEU A 12 -1.22 -9.71 -11.08
C LEU A 12 -0.67 -10.58 -9.96
N ALA A 13 -1.57 -11.30 -9.30
CA ALA A 13 -1.25 -12.40 -8.40
C ALA A 13 -1.67 -13.72 -9.05
N TRP A 14 -0.81 -14.73 -9.00
CA TRP A 14 -1.11 -16.06 -9.53
C TRP A 14 -0.36 -17.16 -8.79
N ALA A 15 -0.80 -18.38 -8.93
CA ALA A 15 -0.09 -19.54 -8.41
C ALA A 15 0.90 -20.04 -9.45
N ALA A 16 2.15 -20.29 -9.05
CA ALA A 16 3.09 -21.02 -9.90
C ALA A 16 2.68 -22.50 -9.99
N GLU A 17 3.01 -23.16 -11.09
CA GLU A 17 2.72 -24.58 -11.30
C GLU A 17 3.45 -25.45 -10.26
N GLU A 18 4.71 -25.11 -9.98
CA GLU A 18 5.50 -25.67 -8.89
C GLU A 18 5.98 -24.52 -8.00
N GLY A 19 5.40 -24.36 -6.84
CA GLY A 19 5.81 -23.32 -5.88
C GLY A 19 4.64 -22.60 -5.25
N GLY A 20 4.93 -21.48 -4.58
CA GLY A 20 3.94 -20.65 -3.91
C GLY A 20 3.27 -19.62 -4.82
N PRO A 21 2.41 -18.78 -4.26
CA PRO A 21 1.84 -17.64 -4.96
C PRO A 21 2.92 -16.64 -5.35
N LEU A 22 2.70 -16.00 -6.49
CA LEU A 22 3.53 -14.94 -7.03
C LEU A 22 2.70 -13.67 -7.16
N TRP A 23 3.34 -12.54 -6.97
CA TRP A 23 2.77 -11.24 -7.24
C TRP A 23 3.76 -10.41 -8.05
N GLY A 24 3.26 -9.72 -9.04
CA GLY A 24 4.07 -8.83 -9.86
C GLY A 24 3.27 -7.68 -10.41
N ARG A 25 3.95 -6.61 -10.80
CA ARG A 25 3.32 -5.45 -11.42
C ARG A 25 4.23 -4.75 -12.41
N ASN A 26 3.66 -3.96 -13.29
CA ASN A 26 4.34 -2.86 -13.94
C ASN A 26 4.09 -1.56 -13.18
N PHE A 27 5.14 -0.76 -13.01
CA PHE A 27 5.08 0.55 -12.39
C PHE A 27 5.42 1.60 -13.45
N ASP A 28 4.39 2.06 -14.15
CA ASP A 28 4.52 2.97 -15.27
C ASP A 28 4.39 4.42 -14.78
N LEU A 29 5.52 5.00 -14.44
CA LEU A 29 5.65 6.39 -14.02
C LEU A 29 6.68 7.08 -14.92
N ASN A 30 6.31 8.21 -15.53
CA ASN A 30 7.22 8.98 -16.36
C ASN A 30 8.38 9.59 -15.58
N VAL A 31 8.19 9.87 -14.29
CA VAL A 31 9.23 10.40 -13.40
C VAL A 31 9.10 9.70 -12.04
N LEU A 32 10.11 8.99 -11.64
CA LEU A 32 10.19 8.40 -10.31
C LEU A 32 10.37 9.51 -9.25
N PRO A 33 9.71 9.38 -8.09
CA PRO A 33 10.00 10.25 -6.95
C PRO A 33 11.48 10.21 -6.58
N PRO A 34 12.00 11.30 -5.98
CA PRO A 34 13.40 11.36 -5.54
C PRO A 34 13.76 10.18 -4.64
N ASP A 35 14.99 9.70 -4.75
CA ASP A 35 15.55 8.63 -3.91
C ASP A 35 14.77 7.30 -3.98
N THR A 36 14.06 7.04 -5.08
CA THR A 36 13.43 5.74 -5.32
C THR A 36 14.49 4.66 -5.46
N GLN A 37 14.40 3.64 -4.61
CA GLN A 37 15.37 2.56 -4.55
C GLN A 37 14.76 1.25 -4.07
N VAL A 38 15.45 0.15 -4.29
CA VAL A 38 15.18 -1.11 -3.60
C VAL A 38 15.70 -0.97 -2.18
N THR A 39 14.85 -1.27 -1.22
CA THR A 39 15.14 -1.08 0.21
C THR A 39 14.84 -2.35 0.99
N PHE A 40 15.73 -2.70 1.91
CA PHE A 40 15.47 -3.69 2.95
C PHE A 40 15.32 -2.98 4.30
N LEU A 41 14.22 -3.22 4.96
CA LEU A 41 13.89 -2.71 6.30
C LEU A 41 13.79 -3.92 7.23
N PRO A 42 14.74 -4.12 8.16
CA PRO A 42 14.75 -5.29 9.04
C PRO A 42 13.59 -5.26 10.04
N PRO A 43 13.22 -6.41 10.64
CA PRO A 43 12.31 -6.41 11.78
C PRO A 43 12.88 -5.58 12.93
N GLY A 44 12.02 -4.95 13.73
CA GLY A 44 12.43 -4.00 14.76
C GLY A 44 12.73 -2.58 14.24
N THR A 45 12.52 -2.30 12.95
CA THR A 45 12.68 -0.95 12.42
C THR A 45 11.64 -0.01 13.02
N ALA A 46 12.10 1.02 13.73
CA ALA A 46 11.24 2.09 14.23
C ALA A 46 10.76 2.99 13.08
N TYR A 47 9.47 3.28 13.03
CA TYR A 47 8.90 4.15 12.01
C TYR A 47 7.70 4.95 12.55
N ALA A 48 7.46 6.10 11.96
CA ALA A 48 6.34 6.98 12.26
C ALA A 48 5.52 7.17 10.97
N PRO A 49 4.36 6.53 10.80
CA PRO A 49 3.62 6.55 9.53
C PRO A 49 3.36 7.95 8.98
N CYS A 50 3.08 8.91 9.84
CA CYS A 50 2.82 10.31 9.46
C CYS A 50 4.08 11.19 9.48
N GLY A 51 5.27 10.63 9.62
CA GLY A 51 6.55 11.35 9.65
C GLY A 51 7.04 11.71 11.07
N ALA A 52 8.19 12.36 11.11
CA ALA A 52 8.85 12.71 12.37
C ALA A 52 7.96 13.56 13.29
N GLY A 53 7.98 13.24 14.59
CA GLY A 53 7.17 13.93 15.59
C GLY A 53 5.78 13.35 15.82
N THR A 54 5.40 12.32 15.08
CA THR A 54 4.16 11.56 15.32
C THR A 54 4.44 10.28 16.10
N ALA A 55 3.39 9.48 16.39
CA ALA A 55 3.51 8.22 17.10
C ALA A 55 4.48 7.27 16.37
N VAL A 56 5.44 6.75 17.13
CA VAL A 56 6.44 5.80 16.62
C VAL A 56 5.93 4.37 16.85
N MET A 57 6.05 3.57 15.80
CA MET A 57 5.76 2.14 15.79
C MET A 57 7.04 1.35 15.51
N GLU A 58 7.01 0.06 15.76
CA GLU A 58 8.10 -0.85 15.43
C GLU A 58 7.59 -1.93 14.48
N SER A 59 8.38 -2.24 13.45
CA SER A 59 8.04 -3.29 12.50
C SER A 59 8.17 -4.67 13.16
N ARG A 60 7.15 -5.50 13.01
CA ARG A 60 7.17 -6.90 13.42
C ARG A 60 7.97 -7.76 12.44
N TRP A 61 7.88 -7.44 11.16
CA TRP A 61 8.43 -8.22 10.07
C TRP A 61 9.47 -7.44 9.26
N GLY A 62 10.47 -8.14 8.76
CA GLY A 62 11.38 -7.59 7.75
C GLY A 62 10.68 -7.45 6.41
N VAL A 63 10.97 -6.35 5.70
CA VAL A 63 10.33 -5.98 4.43
C VAL A 63 11.39 -5.66 3.38
N VAL A 64 11.22 -6.22 2.18
CA VAL A 64 11.95 -5.78 0.97
C VAL A 64 10.94 -5.12 0.04
N GLY A 65 11.28 -3.97 -0.51
CA GLY A 65 10.39 -3.27 -1.41
C GLY A 65 11.08 -2.20 -2.25
N VAL A 66 10.31 -1.61 -3.15
CA VAL A 66 10.72 -0.46 -3.95
C VAL A 66 9.98 0.76 -3.44
N GLY A 67 10.70 1.83 -3.16
CA GLY A 67 10.11 3.07 -2.64
C GLY A 67 11.13 4.11 -2.28
N THR A 68 10.76 5.06 -1.45
CA THR A 68 11.64 6.14 -1.01
C THR A 68 11.68 6.24 0.52
N LEU A 69 12.84 6.61 1.06
CA LEU A 69 13.08 6.95 2.45
C LEU A 69 13.27 8.46 2.65
N ALA A 70 12.88 9.28 1.68
CA ALA A 70 13.06 10.72 1.70
C ALA A 70 12.31 11.43 2.84
N VAL A 71 11.27 10.82 3.41
CA VAL A 71 10.59 11.33 4.62
C VAL A 71 11.21 10.65 5.84
N PRO A 72 11.89 11.39 6.73
CA PRO A 72 12.52 10.82 7.91
C PRO A 72 11.53 10.07 8.80
N GLY A 73 11.80 8.79 9.07
CA GLY A 73 10.98 7.93 9.89
C GLY A 73 9.71 7.39 9.24
N ALA A 74 9.35 7.81 8.02
CA ALA A 74 8.17 7.34 7.30
C ALA A 74 8.56 6.68 5.96
N PRO A 75 8.92 5.40 5.94
CA PRO A 75 9.18 4.69 4.70
C PRO A 75 7.94 4.67 3.80
N MET A 76 8.12 5.07 2.54
CA MET A 76 7.08 5.08 1.52
C MET A 76 7.40 4.04 0.46
N LEU A 77 6.90 2.83 0.64
CA LEU A 77 7.04 1.78 -0.36
C LEU A 77 5.90 1.84 -1.37
N TYR A 78 6.24 1.70 -2.64
CA TYR A 78 5.25 1.57 -3.72
C TYR A 78 4.79 0.14 -3.87
N GLU A 79 5.68 -0.79 -3.55
CA GLU A 79 5.45 -2.25 -3.55
C GLU A 79 6.47 -2.93 -2.65
N GLY A 80 6.17 -4.15 -2.24
CA GLY A 80 7.11 -4.95 -1.45
C GLY A 80 6.57 -6.30 -1.06
N VAL A 81 7.41 -7.03 -0.35
CA VAL A 81 7.11 -8.32 0.26
C VAL A 81 7.75 -8.37 1.65
N ASN A 82 7.06 -8.98 2.60
CA ASN A 82 7.63 -9.23 3.92
C ASN A 82 8.10 -10.69 4.08
N GLN A 83 8.79 -10.96 5.17
CA GLN A 83 9.33 -12.29 5.46
C GLN A 83 8.28 -13.38 5.69
N MET A 84 6.99 -13.00 5.82
CA MET A 84 5.85 -13.92 5.97
C MET A 84 5.15 -14.21 4.65
N GLY A 85 5.65 -13.67 3.52
CA GLY A 85 5.07 -13.87 2.21
C GLY A 85 3.87 -12.97 1.89
N LEU A 86 3.52 -12.02 2.77
CA LEU A 86 2.58 -10.96 2.39
C LEU A 86 3.28 -10.02 1.40
N MET A 87 2.68 -9.82 0.24
CA MET A 87 3.22 -9.03 -0.85
C MET A 87 2.14 -8.16 -1.48
N GLY A 88 2.52 -7.00 -2.01
CA GLY A 88 1.55 -6.11 -2.62
C GLY A 88 2.11 -4.72 -2.91
N GLY A 89 1.24 -3.84 -3.38
CA GLY A 89 1.62 -2.49 -3.75
C GLY A 89 0.45 -1.58 -4.03
N GLN A 90 0.78 -0.32 -4.33
CA GLN A 90 -0.18 0.72 -4.67
C GLN A 90 -0.25 0.96 -6.17
N LEU A 91 -1.44 1.27 -6.66
CA LEU A 91 -1.71 1.64 -8.05
C LEU A 91 -2.45 2.98 -8.08
N ASN A 92 -2.42 3.67 -9.21
CA ASN A 92 -3.10 4.96 -9.35
C ASN A 92 -4.63 4.80 -9.36
N TYR A 93 -5.32 5.54 -8.49
CA TYR A 93 -6.77 5.52 -8.36
C TYR A 93 -7.34 6.94 -8.58
N ARG A 94 -6.91 7.55 -9.65
CA ARG A 94 -7.19 8.95 -9.98
C ARG A 94 -8.68 9.19 -10.19
N GLY A 95 -9.20 10.24 -9.53
CA GLY A 95 -10.59 10.69 -9.65
C GLY A 95 -11.58 9.94 -8.77
N PHE A 96 -11.13 8.93 -8.02
CA PHE A 96 -11.96 8.12 -7.13
C PHE A 96 -11.48 8.16 -5.69
N ALA A 97 -10.15 8.11 -5.46
CA ALA A 97 -9.59 8.07 -4.12
C ALA A 97 -10.07 9.26 -3.27
N CYS A 98 -10.66 8.94 -2.12
CA CYS A 98 -11.16 9.89 -1.14
C CYS A 98 -10.67 9.48 0.25
N TYR A 99 -10.07 10.42 0.99
CA TYR A 99 -9.53 10.17 2.32
C TYR A 99 -10.09 11.19 3.32
N PRO A 100 -10.45 10.78 4.54
CA PRO A 100 -10.79 11.71 5.61
C PRO A 100 -9.57 12.54 6.04
N ASP A 101 -9.82 13.76 6.54
CA ASP A 101 -8.76 14.65 7.04
C ASP A 101 -8.21 14.22 8.40
N ALA A 102 -8.97 13.44 9.17
CA ALA A 102 -8.61 12.98 10.51
C ALA A 102 -8.96 11.50 10.69
N PRO A 103 -8.23 10.78 11.56
CA PRO A 103 -8.56 9.40 11.89
C PRO A 103 -9.89 9.28 12.63
N GLN A 104 -10.54 8.14 12.51
CA GLN A 104 -11.70 7.78 13.31
C GLN A 104 -11.29 7.57 14.77
N ASP A 105 -12.23 7.77 15.69
CA ASP A 105 -12.00 7.56 17.11
C ASP A 105 -11.47 6.15 17.40
N GLY A 106 -10.38 6.08 18.16
CA GLY A 106 -9.73 4.82 18.52
C GLY A 106 -8.79 4.24 17.46
N THR A 107 -8.63 4.89 16.30
CA THR A 107 -7.69 4.46 15.26
C THR A 107 -6.48 5.39 15.13
N SER A 108 -5.42 4.88 14.51
CA SER A 108 -4.22 5.65 14.17
C SER A 108 -4.25 6.10 12.73
N ALA A 109 -3.76 7.32 12.46
CA ALA A 109 -3.63 7.84 11.11
C ALA A 109 -2.49 7.13 10.35
N VAL A 110 -2.77 6.71 9.11
CA VAL A 110 -1.76 6.23 8.16
C VAL A 110 -1.97 6.97 6.83
N PRO A 111 -0.98 7.71 6.33
CA PRO A 111 -1.09 8.38 5.05
C PRO A 111 -1.10 7.37 3.88
N PRO A 112 -1.73 7.69 2.75
CA PRO A 112 -1.83 6.78 1.61
C PRO A 112 -0.48 6.24 1.12
N GLY A 113 0.55 7.09 1.09
CA GLY A 113 1.91 6.68 0.72
C GLY A 113 2.59 5.73 1.72
N GLY A 114 2.11 5.67 2.96
CA GLY A 114 2.65 4.82 4.03
C GLY A 114 1.97 3.45 4.13
N VAL A 115 0.83 3.22 3.48
CA VAL A 115 0.00 2.02 3.65
C VAL A 115 0.76 0.73 3.32
N VAL A 116 1.50 0.70 2.21
CA VAL A 116 2.22 -0.51 1.79
C VAL A 116 3.21 -0.94 2.87
N TYR A 117 4.08 -0.04 3.31
CA TYR A 117 5.05 -0.38 4.36
C TYR A 117 4.35 -0.72 5.67
N HIS A 118 3.34 0.05 6.08
CA HIS A 118 2.63 -0.17 7.33
C HIS A 118 2.03 -1.59 7.42
N LEU A 119 1.35 -2.06 6.37
CA LEU A 119 0.77 -3.40 6.34
C LEU A 119 1.85 -4.49 6.28
N LEU A 120 2.86 -4.33 5.41
CA LEU A 120 3.95 -5.30 5.30
C LEU A 120 4.79 -5.39 6.58
N ALA A 121 4.98 -4.29 7.30
CA ALA A 121 5.73 -4.26 8.54
C ALA A 121 5.01 -4.96 9.72
N ARG A 122 3.69 -5.06 9.69
CA ARG A 122 2.87 -5.52 10.83
C ARG A 122 2.15 -6.84 10.59
N CYS A 123 1.68 -7.10 9.37
CA CYS A 123 0.74 -8.17 9.06
C CYS A 123 1.47 -9.36 8.42
N ALA A 124 1.10 -10.58 8.83
CA ALA A 124 1.62 -11.80 8.23
C ALA A 124 0.77 -12.30 7.06
N SER A 125 -0.48 -11.83 6.94
CA SER A 125 -1.44 -12.33 5.94
C SER A 125 -2.40 -11.25 5.49
N VAL A 126 -3.14 -11.54 4.43
CA VAL A 126 -4.26 -10.73 3.95
C VAL A 126 -5.33 -10.58 5.03
N ALA A 127 -5.59 -11.63 5.81
CA ALA A 127 -6.56 -11.59 6.90
C ALA A 127 -6.15 -10.59 8.01
N GLU A 128 -4.89 -10.64 8.47
CA GLU A 128 -4.38 -9.67 9.46
C GLU A 128 -4.39 -8.24 8.90
N ALA A 129 -4.04 -8.06 7.62
CA ALA A 129 -4.05 -6.75 6.98
C ALA A 129 -5.46 -6.15 6.91
N ALA A 130 -6.47 -6.97 6.59
CA ALA A 130 -7.87 -6.53 6.61
C ALA A 130 -8.31 -6.13 8.02
N GLU A 131 -7.97 -6.91 9.06
CA GLU A 131 -8.32 -6.60 10.45
C GLU A 131 -7.68 -5.28 10.92
N VAL A 132 -6.41 -5.03 10.59
CA VAL A 132 -5.70 -3.78 10.90
C VAL A 132 -6.42 -2.58 10.24
N LEU A 133 -6.81 -2.71 8.97
CA LEU A 133 -7.51 -1.66 8.23
C LEU A 133 -8.93 -1.39 8.77
N GLU A 134 -9.61 -2.41 9.28
CA GLU A 134 -10.97 -2.27 9.78
C GLU A 134 -11.03 -1.72 11.21
N ARG A 135 -9.98 -1.94 12.02
CA ARG A 135 -10.06 -1.71 13.48
C ARG A 135 -8.99 -0.80 14.05
N GLU A 136 -7.82 -0.72 13.45
CA GLU A 136 -6.67 -0.08 14.08
C GLU A 136 -6.23 1.21 13.39
N VAL A 137 -6.48 1.34 12.09
CA VAL A 137 -6.00 2.48 11.33
C VAL A 137 -7.10 3.14 10.50
N THR A 138 -6.92 4.44 10.28
CA THR A 138 -7.65 5.19 9.27
C THR A 138 -6.65 5.71 8.24
N ILE A 139 -6.89 5.43 6.96
CA ILE A 139 -6.09 6.03 5.89
C ILE A 139 -6.53 7.48 5.75
N THR A 140 -5.67 8.44 6.07
CA THR A 140 -5.99 9.86 6.18
C THR A 140 -5.25 10.71 5.15
N ALA A 141 -5.83 11.86 4.78
CA ALA A 141 -5.27 12.81 3.83
C ALA A 141 -4.01 13.55 4.34
N VAL A 142 -3.08 12.85 4.98
CA VAL A 142 -1.82 13.43 5.44
C VAL A 142 -0.82 13.45 4.29
N PRO A 143 -0.33 14.64 3.88
CA PRO A 143 0.64 14.73 2.80
C PRO A 143 2.02 14.25 3.25
N LEU A 144 2.62 13.36 2.47
CA LEU A 144 4.05 13.06 2.54
C LEU A 144 4.71 13.62 1.27
N LEU A 145 5.91 14.18 1.38
CA LEU A 145 6.59 14.89 0.27
C LEU A 145 5.71 15.98 -0.38
N GLY A 146 4.85 16.64 0.42
CA GLY A 146 3.99 17.73 -0.03
C GLY A 146 2.76 17.33 -0.85
N THR A 147 2.48 16.04 -1.00
CA THR A 147 1.33 15.54 -1.78
C THR A 147 0.60 14.42 -1.05
N VAL A 148 -0.69 14.28 -1.33
CA VAL A 148 -1.51 13.11 -0.97
C VAL A 148 -1.73 12.32 -2.24
N PRO A 149 -1.10 11.15 -2.41
CA PRO A 149 -1.26 10.36 -3.63
C PRO A 149 -2.67 9.76 -3.70
N THR A 150 -3.27 9.79 -4.90
CA THR A 150 -4.57 9.16 -5.16
C THR A 150 -4.34 7.73 -5.60
N VAL A 151 -4.38 6.79 -4.66
CA VAL A 151 -4.03 5.39 -4.89
C VAL A 151 -5.04 4.42 -4.29
N HIS A 152 -5.04 3.20 -4.79
CA HIS A 152 -5.63 2.01 -4.20
C HIS A 152 -4.57 0.91 -4.13
N TRP A 153 -4.85 -0.19 -3.44
CA TRP A 153 -3.84 -1.19 -3.15
C TRP A 153 -4.32 -2.60 -3.46
N ALA A 154 -3.37 -3.45 -3.83
CA ALA A 154 -3.59 -4.89 -3.93
C ALA A 154 -2.54 -5.63 -3.11
N PHE A 155 -2.97 -6.65 -2.38
CA PHE A 155 -2.11 -7.54 -1.60
C PHE A 155 -2.47 -8.99 -1.85
N THR A 156 -1.45 -9.86 -1.72
CA THR A 156 -1.59 -11.32 -1.78
C THR A 156 -0.66 -11.92 -0.73
N ASP A 157 -1.06 -13.03 -0.11
CA ASP A 157 -0.24 -13.73 0.86
C ASP A 157 0.18 -15.13 0.40
N GLU A 158 0.94 -15.85 1.24
CA GLU A 158 1.46 -17.19 0.95
C GLU A 158 0.37 -18.26 0.70
N THR A 159 -0.87 -18.01 1.13
CA THR A 159 -2.01 -18.90 0.87
C THR A 159 -2.60 -18.71 -0.51
N GLY A 160 -2.22 -17.63 -1.21
CA GLY A 160 -2.79 -17.19 -2.48
C GLY A 160 -4.06 -16.35 -2.31
N GLU A 161 -4.48 -16.03 -1.07
CA GLU A 161 -5.58 -15.09 -0.87
C GLU A 161 -5.16 -13.71 -1.37
N SER A 162 -6.02 -13.06 -2.16
CA SER A 162 -5.81 -11.71 -2.70
C SER A 162 -6.84 -10.74 -2.15
N MET A 163 -6.41 -9.50 -1.91
CA MET A 163 -7.23 -8.40 -1.40
C MET A 163 -7.00 -7.14 -2.22
N VAL A 164 -8.09 -6.42 -2.48
CA VAL A 164 -8.06 -5.06 -3.04
C VAL A 164 -8.63 -4.09 -2.00
N ILE A 165 -8.00 -2.93 -1.86
CA ILE A 165 -8.37 -1.88 -0.91
C ILE A 165 -8.59 -0.59 -1.69
N GLU A 166 -9.80 -0.02 -1.60
CA GLU A 166 -10.20 1.20 -2.31
C GLU A 166 -10.78 2.24 -1.35
N PRO A 167 -10.17 3.44 -1.29
CA PRO A 167 -10.69 4.55 -0.50
C PRO A 167 -11.76 5.29 -1.30
N GLU A 168 -13.01 5.07 -0.99
CA GLU A 168 -14.16 5.66 -1.64
C GLU A 168 -14.74 6.83 -0.84
N ALA A 169 -15.60 7.63 -1.47
CA ALA A 169 -16.23 8.79 -0.82
C ALA A 169 -17.13 8.40 0.38
N ASP A 170 -17.67 7.20 0.39
CA ASP A 170 -18.51 6.66 1.45
C ASP A 170 -17.74 5.73 2.43
N GLY A 171 -16.41 5.65 2.32
CA GLY A 171 -15.52 4.92 3.21
C GLY A 171 -14.56 3.96 2.52
N LEU A 172 -13.76 3.28 3.33
CA LEU A 172 -12.81 2.29 2.84
C LEU A 172 -13.52 1.01 2.41
N ARG A 173 -13.25 0.55 1.19
CA ARG A 173 -13.74 -0.72 0.65
C ARG A 173 -12.62 -1.74 0.66
N ILE A 174 -12.89 -2.91 1.23
CA ILE A 174 -11.96 -4.04 1.29
C ILE A 174 -12.60 -5.22 0.59
N TYR A 175 -12.01 -5.66 -0.52
CA TYR A 175 -12.47 -6.80 -1.31
C TYR A 175 -11.51 -7.96 -1.07
N ARG A 176 -11.89 -8.89 -0.19
CA ARG A 176 -11.14 -10.13 0.04
C ARG A 176 -11.49 -11.18 -1.02
N ASN A 177 -10.63 -12.17 -1.19
CA ASN A 177 -10.74 -13.18 -2.26
C ASN A 177 -10.89 -12.55 -3.66
N ALA A 178 -10.14 -11.47 -3.90
CA ALA A 178 -10.10 -10.79 -5.17
C ALA A 178 -9.51 -11.68 -6.27
N LEU A 179 -9.75 -11.33 -7.53
CA LEU A 179 -9.24 -12.10 -8.69
C LEU A 179 -7.72 -12.08 -8.85
N GLY A 180 -7.00 -11.36 -7.99
CA GLY A 180 -5.56 -11.20 -8.10
C GLY A 180 -5.11 -10.27 -9.23
N VAL A 181 -6.02 -9.54 -9.86
CA VAL A 181 -5.71 -8.57 -10.93
C VAL A 181 -6.28 -7.21 -10.54
N LEU A 182 -5.47 -6.18 -10.66
CA LEU A 182 -5.89 -4.80 -10.48
C LEU A 182 -5.12 -3.91 -11.46
N THR A 183 -5.81 -2.94 -12.05
CA THR A 183 -5.20 -1.86 -12.82
C THR A 183 -5.44 -0.52 -12.10
N ASN A 184 -5.32 0.60 -12.81
CA ASN A 184 -5.72 1.91 -12.31
C ASN A 184 -7.26 2.05 -12.27
N SER A 185 -7.75 3.29 -12.21
CA SER A 185 -9.20 3.58 -12.33
C SER A 185 -9.85 2.92 -13.56
N PRO A 186 -11.13 2.56 -13.51
CA PRO A 186 -12.09 2.71 -12.41
C PRO A 186 -11.91 1.69 -11.28
N GLY A 187 -12.79 1.73 -10.27
CA GLY A 187 -12.75 0.83 -9.13
C GLY A 187 -12.89 -0.65 -9.46
N TYR A 188 -12.45 -1.50 -8.54
CA TYR A 188 -12.38 -2.95 -8.68
C TYR A 188 -13.71 -3.62 -9.13
N PRO A 189 -14.91 -3.17 -8.68
CA PRO A 189 -16.17 -3.74 -9.17
C PRO A 189 -16.38 -3.63 -10.69
N TRP A 190 -15.70 -2.71 -11.36
CA TRP A 190 -15.74 -2.53 -12.81
C TRP A 190 -14.67 -3.33 -13.55
N GLN A 191 -13.66 -3.80 -12.83
CA GLN A 191 -12.51 -4.53 -13.39
C GLN A 191 -12.68 -6.05 -13.38
N ARG A 192 -13.62 -6.57 -12.59
CA ARG A 192 -13.90 -8.00 -12.41
C ARG A 192 -15.04 -8.50 -13.29
#